data_1c60e7ec766a6b6cb0e5ffab030b5775
#
_entry.id   1c60e7ec766a6b6cb0e5ffab030b5775
#
_cell.length_a   1.000
_cell.length_b   1.000
_cell.length_c   1.000
_cell.angle_alpha   90.00
_cell.angle_beta   90.00
_cell.angle_gamma   90.00
#
_symmetry.space_group_name_H-M   'P 1'
#
loop_
_entity.id
_entity.type
_entity.pdbx_description
1 polymer ?
#
loop_
_entity_poly.entity_id
_entity_poly.type
_entity_poly.pdbx_seq_one_letter_code
_entity_poly.pdbx_strand_id
1 'polypeptide(L)'
;MLGVPILVMEFAVGRASYRSLARSYEALEPRGTKWHRFKWLGLVGCYLLMMFYTVVCGWTIAYFVKAAMGTFDGTEDVAAVFGGMIGNPFELTGWMLLVAAIGFGVCALGLQKGVERVTKIMMAALFVIMIALCINSLLLPGGQAGLEFYLLPDFDKLFNNPDASFAQIVYAAMGQAMFMLSIGVGSMSIFGSYMTRDRKLTGEAANIALLDVLVAIMAGLIIFPACFAYGVSPDAGPGLVFLTLPHVFEQMPFGQLWGALFFLFVATAALSSVIAVFEAILRFAMDEWGITRKRAVMINAPLLVLLSMPCVLGYNVWADFMVPGIGDVQSLEDFVLSNNILPIGCLLFVLFCTTKRGWGWAKFIEEADRGKGVSFPAWARLWVKYGVPALILIVFVCGWLPTLQVWLAYRFAGGRLGDGGHCSPLRIPVSLAARGARTSAACPLAP
;
A
#
# COMPACT_ATOMS: atom_id res chain seq x y z
N MET A 1 2.59 -15.32 -9.07
CA MET A 1 3.62 -15.60 -10.09
C MET A 1 4.57 -14.43 -10.32
N LEU A 2 4.13 -13.17 -10.17
CA LEU A 2 4.97 -11.97 -10.29
C LEU A 2 5.68 -11.64 -8.96
N GLY A 3 4.92 -11.49 -7.87
CA GLY A 3 5.42 -10.95 -6.60
C GLY A 3 6.41 -11.84 -5.86
N VAL A 4 6.11 -13.14 -5.73
CA VAL A 4 6.98 -14.07 -4.97
C VAL A 4 8.41 -14.12 -5.49
N PRO A 5 8.69 -14.27 -6.81
CA PRO A 5 10.06 -14.22 -7.31
C PRO A 5 10.81 -12.93 -6.98
N ILE A 6 10.15 -11.78 -7.07
CA ILE A 6 10.75 -10.48 -6.74
C ILE A 6 11.03 -10.38 -5.24
N LEU A 7 10.10 -10.82 -4.40
CA LEU A 7 10.28 -10.88 -2.95
C LEU A 7 11.49 -11.75 -2.55
N VAL A 8 11.65 -12.93 -3.20
CA VAL A 8 12.85 -13.79 -3.01
C VAL A 8 14.12 -13.04 -3.40
N MET A 9 14.10 -12.24 -4.48
CA MET A 9 15.25 -11.46 -4.92
C MET A 9 15.61 -10.35 -3.92
N GLU A 10 14.62 -9.62 -3.42
CA GLU A 10 14.84 -8.60 -2.40
C GLU A 10 15.43 -9.21 -1.12
N PHE A 11 14.87 -10.32 -0.63
CA PHE A 11 15.43 -11.05 0.51
C PHE A 11 16.84 -11.55 0.24
N ALA A 12 17.12 -12.09 -0.95
CA ALA A 12 18.44 -12.61 -1.30
C ALA A 12 19.50 -11.49 -1.31
N VAL A 13 19.17 -10.33 -1.86
CA VAL A 13 20.05 -9.16 -1.88
C VAL A 13 20.37 -8.69 -0.46
N GLY A 14 19.34 -8.60 0.40
CA GLY A 14 19.52 -8.25 1.81
C GLY A 14 20.34 -9.28 2.57
N ARG A 15 19.99 -10.58 2.48
CA ARG A 15 20.63 -11.67 3.20
C ARG A 15 22.09 -11.89 2.78
N ALA A 16 22.38 -11.78 1.47
CA ALA A 16 23.73 -11.95 0.96
C ALA A 16 24.66 -10.84 1.43
N SER A 17 24.17 -9.60 1.52
CA SER A 17 24.95 -8.43 1.91
C SER A 17 25.01 -8.22 3.42
N TYR A 18 24.06 -8.75 4.21
CA TYR A 18 23.85 -8.42 5.64
C TYR A 18 23.70 -6.90 5.90
N ARG A 19 23.23 -6.16 4.90
CA ARG A 19 23.10 -4.71 4.94
C ARG A 19 21.74 -4.26 4.45
N SER A 20 21.36 -3.04 4.82
CA SER A 20 20.18 -2.40 4.21
C SER A 20 20.43 -2.08 2.74
N LEU A 21 19.36 -1.65 2.04
CA LEU A 21 19.44 -1.25 0.65
C LEU A 21 20.53 -0.20 0.39
N ALA A 22 20.86 0.63 1.40
CA ALA A 22 21.91 1.65 1.33
C ALA A 22 23.24 1.11 0.81
N ARG A 23 23.60 -0.10 1.24
CA ARG A 23 24.90 -0.71 0.90
C ARG A 23 24.83 -2.11 0.31
N SER A 24 23.61 -2.65 0.13
CA SER A 24 23.43 -3.99 -0.42
C SER A 24 23.91 -4.09 -1.86
N TYR A 25 23.55 -3.13 -2.71
CA TYR A 25 24.00 -3.11 -4.09
C TYR A 25 25.51 -2.95 -4.21
N GLU A 26 26.10 -2.03 -3.44
CA GLU A 26 27.55 -1.79 -3.42
C GLU A 26 28.34 -3.04 -3.02
N ALA A 27 27.82 -3.82 -2.05
CA ALA A 27 28.45 -5.06 -1.59
C ALA A 27 28.41 -6.20 -2.60
N LEU A 28 27.41 -6.22 -3.48
CA LEU A 28 27.13 -7.35 -4.38
C LEU A 28 27.40 -7.05 -5.86
N GLU A 29 27.50 -5.77 -6.25
CA GLU A 29 27.68 -5.40 -7.65
C GLU A 29 29.06 -5.77 -8.18
N PRO A 30 29.16 -6.11 -9.50
CA PRO A 30 30.43 -6.30 -10.14
C PRO A 30 31.27 -5.01 -10.20
N ARG A 31 32.60 -5.13 -10.11
CA ARG A 31 33.51 -3.99 -10.20
C ARG A 31 33.24 -3.16 -11.46
N GLY A 32 33.18 -1.82 -11.30
CA GLY A 32 32.97 -0.88 -12.42
C GLY A 32 31.49 -0.66 -12.81
N THR A 33 30.55 -1.29 -12.13
CA THR A 33 29.12 -1.00 -12.30
C THR A 33 28.64 0.11 -11.35
N LYS A 34 27.42 0.60 -11.52
CA LYS A 34 26.90 1.74 -10.75
C LYS A 34 25.52 1.41 -10.15
N TRP A 35 25.27 0.14 -9.82
CA TRP A 35 23.99 -0.29 -9.23
C TRP A 35 23.73 0.35 -7.87
N HIS A 36 24.77 0.66 -7.09
CA HIS A 36 24.64 1.36 -5.81
C HIS A 36 23.89 2.68 -5.89
N ARG A 37 23.76 3.31 -7.07
CA ARG A 37 22.98 4.55 -7.23
C ARG A 37 21.48 4.33 -7.08
N PHE A 38 20.99 3.14 -7.35
CA PHE A 38 19.56 2.82 -7.26
C PHE A 38 19.04 2.72 -5.81
N LYS A 39 19.93 2.70 -4.81
CA LYS A 39 19.56 2.79 -3.40
C LYS A 39 18.66 4.01 -3.09
N TRP A 40 18.90 5.14 -3.77
CA TRP A 40 18.14 6.36 -3.57
C TRP A 40 16.68 6.24 -4.03
N LEU A 41 16.41 5.46 -5.09
CA LEU A 41 15.05 5.20 -5.54
C LEU A 41 14.23 4.52 -4.45
N GLY A 42 14.80 3.51 -3.78
CA GLY A 42 14.12 2.81 -2.68
C GLY A 42 13.91 3.72 -1.47
N LEU A 43 14.91 4.54 -1.10
CA LEU A 43 14.75 5.50 -0.01
C LEU A 43 13.64 6.51 -0.28
N VAL A 44 13.64 7.12 -1.47
CA VAL A 44 12.58 8.06 -1.90
C VAL A 44 11.23 7.37 -1.89
N GLY A 45 11.15 6.11 -2.36
CA GLY A 45 9.93 5.32 -2.31
C GLY A 45 9.42 5.10 -0.89
N CYS A 46 10.30 4.77 0.07
CA CYS A 46 9.91 4.63 1.47
C CYS A 46 9.38 5.94 2.08
N TYR A 47 10.02 7.07 1.77
CA TYR A 47 9.51 8.37 2.23
C TYR A 47 8.18 8.72 1.59
N LEU A 48 8.06 8.59 0.27
CA LEU A 48 6.85 8.91 -0.46
C LEU A 48 5.66 8.07 0.02
N LEU A 49 5.89 6.76 0.25
CA LEU A 49 4.89 5.88 0.84
C LEU A 49 4.44 6.42 2.21
N MET A 50 5.38 6.80 3.07
CA MET A 50 5.05 7.24 4.42
C MET A 50 4.45 8.64 4.47
N MET A 51 4.63 9.48 3.44
CA MET A 51 4.02 10.81 3.39
C MET A 51 2.50 10.73 3.47
N PHE A 52 1.86 9.87 2.70
CA PHE A 52 0.41 9.68 2.76
C PHE A 52 -0.04 8.56 3.71
N TYR A 53 0.74 7.49 3.84
CA TYR A 53 0.33 6.33 4.62
C TYR A 53 0.23 6.63 6.12
N THR A 54 1.08 7.53 6.67
CA THR A 54 0.96 7.98 8.06
C THR A 54 -0.32 8.77 8.32
N VAL A 55 -0.79 9.53 7.33
CA VAL A 55 -2.06 10.28 7.40
C VAL A 55 -3.23 9.31 7.38
N VAL A 56 -3.25 8.35 6.44
CA VAL A 56 -4.30 7.32 6.34
C VAL A 56 -4.32 6.43 7.59
N CYS A 57 -3.15 6.04 8.12
CA CYS A 57 -3.07 5.34 9.40
C CYS A 57 -3.65 6.19 10.55
N GLY A 58 -3.45 7.49 10.52
CA GLY A 58 -4.08 8.44 11.45
C GLY A 58 -5.61 8.37 11.40
N TRP A 59 -6.20 8.26 10.20
CA TRP A 59 -7.67 8.10 10.06
C TRP A 59 -8.17 6.82 10.73
N THR A 60 -7.46 5.71 10.58
CA THR A 60 -7.89 4.45 11.19
C THR A 60 -7.88 4.51 12.72
N ILE A 61 -6.89 5.19 13.33
CA ILE A 61 -6.83 5.41 14.77
C ILE A 61 -7.93 6.39 15.21
N ALA A 62 -8.15 7.46 14.46
CA ALA A 62 -9.23 8.42 14.72
C ALA A 62 -10.60 7.72 14.74
N TYR A 63 -10.85 6.86 13.75
CA TYR A 63 -12.09 6.11 13.66
C TYR A 63 -12.24 5.05 14.74
N PHE A 64 -11.15 4.42 15.16
CA PHE A 64 -11.17 3.57 16.35
C PHE A 64 -11.66 4.34 17.58
N VAL A 65 -11.09 5.52 17.83
CA VAL A 65 -11.48 6.36 18.98
C VAL A 65 -12.92 6.85 18.83
N LYS A 66 -13.32 7.33 17.66
CA LYS A 66 -14.69 7.79 17.39
C LYS A 66 -15.71 6.64 17.55
N ALA A 67 -15.42 5.44 17.07
CA ALA A 67 -16.27 4.27 17.24
C ALA A 67 -16.36 3.84 18.70
N ALA A 68 -15.25 3.79 19.42
CA ALA A 68 -15.22 3.45 20.84
C ALA A 68 -15.99 4.47 21.71
N MET A 69 -16.06 5.73 21.31
CA MET A 69 -16.83 6.78 21.97
C MET A 69 -18.32 6.80 21.57
N GLY A 70 -18.76 5.92 20.65
CA GLY A 70 -20.14 5.90 20.17
C GLY A 70 -20.49 7.08 19.25
N THR A 71 -19.51 7.71 18.58
CA THR A 71 -19.75 8.88 17.71
C THR A 71 -20.66 8.54 16.52
N PHE A 72 -20.72 7.26 16.13
CA PHE A 72 -21.53 6.81 15.00
C PHE A 72 -22.96 6.40 15.43
N ASP A 73 -23.23 6.26 16.73
CA ASP A 73 -24.53 5.82 17.25
C ASP A 73 -25.58 6.93 17.00
N GLY A 74 -26.58 6.65 16.14
CA GLY A 74 -27.64 7.61 15.79
C GLY A 74 -27.18 8.78 14.91
N THR A 75 -26.04 8.66 14.23
CA THR A 75 -25.55 9.69 13.30
C THR A 75 -26.10 9.42 11.91
N GLU A 76 -27.07 10.22 11.44
CA GLU A 76 -27.65 10.09 10.10
C GLU A 76 -26.65 10.34 8.95
N ASP A 77 -25.57 11.09 9.21
CA ASP A 77 -24.58 11.50 8.20
C ASP A 77 -23.15 11.13 8.60
N VAL A 78 -22.77 9.88 8.34
CA VAL A 78 -21.40 9.37 8.51
C VAL A 78 -20.41 10.13 7.60
N ALA A 79 -20.86 10.61 6.43
CA ALA A 79 -20.01 11.34 5.50
C ALA A 79 -19.60 12.70 6.09
N ALA A 80 -20.49 13.38 6.83
CA ALA A 80 -20.17 14.61 7.54
C ALA A 80 -19.09 14.39 8.62
N VAL A 81 -19.09 13.24 9.33
CA VAL A 81 -18.06 12.91 10.32
C VAL A 81 -16.70 12.77 9.64
N PHE A 82 -16.63 12.08 8.48
CA PHE A 82 -15.39 11.93 7.73
C PHE A 82 -14.95 13.27 7.14
N GLY A 83 -15.85 13.98 6.45
CA GLY A 83 -15.57 15.28 5.86
C GLY A 83 -15.10 16.32 6.89
N GLY A 84 -15.73 16.33 8.07
CA GLY A 84 -15.32 17.20 9.19
C GLY A 84 -13.91 16.89 9.70
N MET A 85 -13.54 15.61 9.79
CA MET A 85 -12.21 15.18 10.21
C MET A 85 -11.13 15.57 9.19
N ILE A 86 -11.32 15.25 7.92
CA ILE A 86 -10.31 15.55 6.88
C ILE A 86 -10.25 17.05 6.56
N GLY A 87 -11.37 17.78 6.71
CA GLY A 87 -11.45 19.22 6.52
C GLY A 87 -10.79 20.03 7.64
N ASN A 88 -10.49 19.41 8.80
CA ASN A 88 -9.84 20.08 9.91
C ASN A 88 -8.33 19.80 9.91
N PRO A 89 -7.47 20.76 9.49
CA PRO A 89 -6.03 20.55 9.39
C PRO A 89 -5.38 20.24 10.75
N PHE A 90 -5.90 20.77 11.85
CA PHE A 90 -5.33 20.54 13.19
C PHE A 90 -5.64 19.13 13.68
N GLU A 91 -6.88 18.64 13.51
CA GLU A 91 -7.29 17.29 13.88
C GLU A 91 -6.48 16.26 13.08
N LEU A 92 -6.42 16.45 11.75
CA LEU A 92 -5.71 15.56 10.85
C LEU A 92 -4.21 15.51 11.14
N THR A 93 -3.57 16.67 11.39
CA THR A 93 -2.17 16.77 11.80
C THR A 93 -1.96 16.08 13.15
N GLY A 94 -2.86 16.23 14.11
CA GLY A 94 -2.77 15.58 15.42
C GLY A 94 -2.73 14.06 15.32
N TRP A 95 -3.59 13.46 14.52
CA TRP A 95 -3.60 12.01 14.29
C TRP A 95 -2.35 11.53 13.56
N MET A 96 -1.89 12.25 12.55
CA MET A 96 -0.65 11.94 11.85
C MET A 96 0.58 12.02 12.79
N LEU A 97 0.66 13.05 13.64
CA LEU A 97 1.72 13.18 14.65
C LEU A 97 1.69 12.03 15.66
N LEU A 98 0.52 11.57 16.08
CA LEU A 98 0.38 10.42 16.98
C LEU A 98 0.95 9.16 16.31
N VAL A 99 0.63 8.90 15.05
CA VAL A 99 1.17 7.76 14.30
C VAL A 99 2.69 7.86 14.20
N ALA A 100 3.22 9.02 13.84
CA ALA A 100 4.66 9.24 13.75
C ALA A 100 5.34 9.03 15.11
N ALA A 101 4.76 9.55 16.20
CA ALA A 101 5.30 9.39 17.55
C ALA A 101 5.31 7.93 17.99
N ILE A 102 4.24 7.17 17.76
CA ILE A 102 4.17 5.74 18.10
C ILE A 102 5.18 4.97 17.24
N GLY A 103 5.18 5.15 15.92
CA GLY A 103 6.05 4.42 15.00
C GLY A 103 7.53 4.65 15.27
N PHE A 104 7.98 5.91 15.33
CA PHE A 104 9.37 6.23 15.65
C PHE A 104 9.73 5.90 17.10
N GLY A 105 8.77 6.01 18.05
CA GLY A 105 8.97 5.60 19.44
C GLY A 105 9.28 4.11 19.55
N VAL A 106 8.52 3.26 18.86
CA VAL A 106 8.78 1.80 18.79
C VAL A 106 10.13 1.52 18.15
N CYS A 107 10.45 2.18 17.04
CA CYS A 107 11.73 2.00 16.36
C CYS A 107 12.92 2.47 17.22
N ALA A 108 12.75 3.51 18.06
CA ALA A 108 13.78 4.00 18.96
C ALA A 108 14.20 2.97 20.02
N LEU A 109 13.29 2.08 20.43
CA LEU A 109 13.58 0.98 21.37
C LEU A 109 14.48 -0.11 20.75
N GLY A 110 14.71 -0.07 19.44
CA GLY A 110 15.53 -1.01 18.70
C GLY A 110 14.79 -2.20 18.13
N LEU A 111 15.50 -3.03 17.35
CA LEU A 111 14.87 -4.12 16.58
C LEU A 111 14.20 -5.16 17.47
N GLN A 112 14.95 -5.76 18.41
CA GLN A 112 14.45 -6.89 19.20
C GLN A 112 13.43 -6.48 20.28
N LYS A 113 13.68 -5.40 21.02
CA LYS A 113 12.82 -4.93 22.12
C LYS A 113 11.65 -4.09 21.64
N GLY A 114 11.82 -3.34 20.55
CA GLY A 114 10.80 -2.48 19.96
C GLY A 114 10.08 -3.17 18.81
N VAL A 115 10.65 -3.10 17.62
CA VAL A 115 9.97 -3.52 16.37
C VAL A 115 9.48 -4.97 16.46
N GLU A 116 10.36 -5.93 16.73
CA GLU A 116 10.01 -7.36 16.70
C GLU A 116 8.96 -7.72 17.78
N ARG A 117 9.19 -7.28 19.04
CA ARG A 117 8.28 -7.60 20.16
C ARG A 117 6.91 -6.96 19.99
N VAL A 118 6.89 -5.67 19.65
CA VAL A 118 5.64 -4.92 19.48
C VAL A 118 4.86 -5.47 18.32
N THR A 119 5.50 -5.68 17.15
CA THR A 119 4.84 -6.22 15.96
C THR A 119 4.29 -7.64 16.22
N LYS A 120 5.00 -8.51 16.94
CA LYS A 120 4.47 -9.84 17.30
C LYS A 120 3.18 -9.74 18.12
N ILE A 121 3.14 -8.86 19.12
CA ILE A 121 1.94 -8.66 19.94
C ILE A 121 0.80 -8.08 19.10
N MET A 122 1.10 -7.08 18.27
CA MET A 122 0.12 -6.48 17.37
C MET A 122 -0.46 -7.50 16.39
N MET A 123 0.38 -8.34 15.78
CA MET A 123 -0.08 -9.38 14.85
C MET A 123 -0.93 -10.45 15.55
N ALA A 124 -0.55 -10.87 16.75
CA ALA A 124 -1.36 -11.81 17.53
C ALA A 124 -2.75 -11.23 17.86
N ALA A 125 -2.79 -9.97 18.33
CA ALA A 125 -4.05 -9.27 18.59
C ALA A 125 -4.89 -9.11 17.32
N LEU A 126 -4.27 -8.74 16.21
CA LEU A 126 -4.90 -8.62 14.90
C LEU A 126 -5.60 -9.91 14.47
N PHE A 127 -4.92 -11.06 14.56
CA PHE A 127 -5.52 -12.34 14.21
C PHE A 127 -6.71 -12.71 15.11
N VAL A 128 -6.62 -12.46 16.41
CA VAL A 128 -7.72 -12.74 17.36
C VAL A 128 -8.93 -11.87 17.02
N ILE A 129 -8.74 -10.57 16.82
CA ILE A 129 -9.82 -9.64 16.48
C ILE A 129 -10.43 -10.01 15.13
N MET A 130 -9.59 -10.29 14.13
CA MET A 130 -10.02 -10.68 12.79
C MET A 130 -10.88 -11.95 12.78
N ILE A 131 -10.51 -12.97 13.58
CA ILE A 131 -11.30 -14.20 13.72
C ILE A 131 -12.65 -13.88 14.36
N ALA A 132 -12.67 -13.07 15.43
CA ALA A 132 -13.92 -12.68 16.10
C ALA A 132 -14.86 -11.91 15.14
N LEU A 133 -14.34 -10.95 14.39
CA LEU A 133 -15.10 -10.19 13.39
C LEU A 133 -15.59 -11.09 12.26
N CYS A 134 -14.77 -12.02 11.77
CA CYS A 134 -15.14 -12.94 10.72
C CYS A 134 -16.29 -13.86 11.16
N ILE A 135 -16.21 -14.44 12.37
CA ILE A 135 -17.28 -15.26 12.93
C ILE A 135 -18.57 -14.44 13.05
N ASN A 136 -18.49 -13.23 13.58
CA ASN A 136 -19.66 -12.35 13.70
C ASN A 136 -20.29 -12.06 12.34
N SER A 137 -19.49 -11.68 11.34
CA SER A 137 -19.99 -11.33 10.01
C SER A 137 -20.64 -12.53 9.29
N LEU A 138 -20.07 -13.73 9.44
CA LEU A 138 -20.60 -14.95 8.87
C LEU A 138 -21.91 -15.43 9.50
N LEU A 139 -22.16 -15.05 10.77
CA LEU A 139 -23.40 -15.38 11.49
C LEU A 139 -24.52 -14.38 11.23
N LEU A 140 -24.29 -13.29 10.51
CA LEU A 140 -25.31 -12.29 10.21
C LEU A 140 -26.39 -12.85 9.27
N PRO A 141 -27.69 -12.71 9.61
CA PRO A 141 -28.78 -13.06 8.72
C PRO A 141 -28.71 -12.22 7.43
N GLY A 142 -28.76 -12.87 6.28
CA GLY A 142 -28.66 -12.20 4.96
C GLY A 142 -27.23 -12.02 4.45
N GLY A 143 -26.19 -12.35 5.21
CA GLY A 143 -24.80 -12.25 4.80
C GLY A 143 -24.38 -13.25 3.70
N GLN A 144 -25.19 -14.28 3.43
CA GLN A 144 -24.86 -15.31 2.43
C GLN A 144 -24.68 -14.72 1.02
N ALA A 145 -25.49 -13.75 0.63
CA ALA A 145 -25.34 -13.06 -0.67
C ALA A 145 -23.99 -12.34 -0.80
N GLY A 146 -23.49 -11.78 0.30
CA GLY A 146 -22.15 -11.17 0.35
C GLY A 146 -21.01 -12.20 0.25
N LEU A 147 -21.19 -13.40 0.83
CA LEU A 147 -20.27 -14.52 0.65
C LEU A 147 -20.21 -15.00 -0.80
N GLU A 148 -21.37 -15.17 -1.42
CA GLU A 148 -21.48 -15.57 -2.82
C GLU A 148 -20.83 -14.51 -3.73
N PHE A 149 -21.13 -13.24 -3.51
CA PHE A 149 -20.52 -12.12 -4.23
C PHE A 149 -19.00 -12.13 -4.14
N TYR A 150 -18.45 -12.43 -2.97
CA TYR A 150 -17.00 -12.34 -2.73
C TYR A 150 -16.23 -13.59 -3.18
N LEU A 151 -16.77 -14.77 -2.92
CA LEU A 151 -16.05 -16.04 -3.13
C LEU A 151 -16.35 -16.71 -4.46
N LEU A 152 -17.54 -16.49 -5.04
CA LEU A 152 -17.88 -17.12 -6.31
C LEU A 152 -17.33 -16.29 -7.47
N PRO A 153 -16.44 -16.89 -8.31
CA PRO A 153 -15.89 -16.19 -9.46
C PRO A 153 -16.97 -15.98 -10.53
N ASP A 154 -17.19 -14.73 -10.88
CA ASP A 154 -18.05 -14.34 -11.99
C ASP A 154 -17.20 -14.14 -13.26
N PHE A 155 -17.11 -15.19 -14.07
CA PHE A 155 -16.32 -15.15 -15.31
C PHE A 155 -16.93 -14.24 -16.36
N ASP A 156 -18.24 -14.02 -16.33
CA ASP A 156 -18.90 -13.11 -17.27
C ASP A 156 -18.49 -11.66 -16.97
N LYS A 157 -18.51 -11.26 -15.71
CA LYS A 157 -17.96 -9.96 -15.28
C LYS A 157 -16.45 -9.82 -15.53
N LEU A 158 -15.70 -10.92 -15.52
CA LEU A 158 -14.26 -10.87 -15.80
C LEU A 158 -13.95 -10.55 -17.27
N PHE A 159 -14.71 -11.12 -18.21
CA PHE A 159 -14.44 -11.00 -19.65
C PHE A 159 -15.33 -9.98 -20.37
N ASN A 160 -16.56 -9.77 -19.88
CA ASN A 160 -17.58 -8.92 -20.50
C ASN A 160 -17.98 -7.72 -19.62
N ASN A 161 -17.10 -7.29 -18.70
CA ASN A 161 -17.38 -6.15 -17.84
C ASN A 161 -17.53 -4.86 -18.68
N PRO A 162 -18.68 -4.16 -18.60
CA PRO A 162 -18.88 -2.91 -19.34
C PRO A 162 -18.01 -1.76 -18.82
N ASP A 163 -17.59 -1.82 -17.56
CA ASP A 163 -16.85 -0.73 -16.88
C ASP A 163 -15.33 -0.89 -16.97
N ALA A 164 -14.82 -2.12 -17.15
CA ALA A 164 -13.38 -2.39 -17.19
C ALA A 164 -13.02 -3.53 -18.14
N SER A 165 -12.05 -3.31 -19.02
CA SER A 165 -11.52 -4.37 -19.88
C SER A 165 -10.74 -5.40 -19.07
N PHE A 166 -10.65 -6.65 -19.57
CA PHE A 166 -9.85 -7.71 -18.97
C PHE A 166 -8.41 -7.26 -18.68
N ALA A 167 -7.79 -6.49 -19.61
CA ALA A 167 -6.45 -5.95 -19.43
C ALA A 167 -6.33 -4.98 -18.24
N GLN A 168 -7.36 -4.16 -18.00
CA GLN A 168 -7.41 -3.26 -16.84
C GLN A 168 -7.56 -4.03 -15.53
N ILE A 169 -8.36 -5.09 -15.51
CA ILE A 169 -8.52 -5.96 -14.33
C ILE A 169 -7.19 -6.64 -13.99
N VAL A 170 -6.51 -7.21 -14.99
CA VAL A 170 -5.19 -7.83 -14.81
C VAL A 170 -4.15 -6.80 -14.34
N TYR A 171 -4.15 -5.61 -14.93
CA TYR A 171 -3.28 -4.51 -14.51
C TYR A 171 -3.47 -4.15 -13.03
N ALA A 172 -4.74 -3.95 -12.61
CA ALA A 172 -5.06 -3.62 -11.23
C ALA A 172 -4.60 -4.74 -10.26
N ALA A 173 -4.84 -6.00 -10.62
CA ALA A 173 -4.39 -7.15 -9.81
C ALA A 173 -2.87 -7.23 -9.70
N MET A 174 -2.13 -6.89 -10.76
CA MET A 174 -0.64 -6.88 -10.74
C MET A 174 -0.11 -5.73 -9.87
N GLY A 175 -0.70 -4.54 -9.99
CA GLY A 175 -0.38 -3.39 -9.13
C GLY A 175 -0.63 -3.71 -7.66
N GLN A 176 -1.80 -4.29 -7.35
CA GLN A 176 -2.14 -4.73 -6.00
C GLN A 176 -1.13 -5.75 -5.45
N ALA A 177 -0.69 -6.72 -6.26
CA ALA A 177 0.30 -7.70 -5.82
C ALA A 177 1.66 -7.08 -5.49
N MET A 178 2.09 -6.04 -6.22
CA MET A 178 3.33 -5.31 -5.91
C MET A 178 3.20 -4.51 -4.62
N PHE A 179 2.08 -3.84 -4.43
CA PHE A 179 1.82 -3.01 -3.26
C PHE A 179 1.68 -3.88 -2.00
N MET A 180 0.87 -4.94 -2.05
CA MET A 180 0.60 -5.85 -0.93
C MET A 180 1.89 -6.48 -0.39
N LEU A 181 2.79 -6.95 -1.26
CA LEU A 181 4.06 -7.55 -0.87
C LEU A 181 5.16 -6.51 -0.56
N SER A 182 4.85 -5.21 -0.66
CA SER A 182 5.79 -4.10 -0.41
C SER A 182 7.11 -4.23 -1.20
N ILE A 183 7.05 -4.78 -2.42
CA ILE A 183 8.21 -5.00 -3.28
C ILE A 183 8.51 -3.79 -4.16
N GLY A 184 9.79 -3.62 -4.56
CA GLY A 184 10.24 -2.53 -5.43
C GLY A 184 10.90 -1.38 -4.68
N VAL A 185 10.49 -1.06 -3.44
CA VAL A 185 11.16 -0.03 -2.63
C VAL A 185 12.36 -0.56 -1.86
N GLY A 186 12.60 -1.87 -1.86
CA GLY A 186 13.73 -2.49 -1.17
C GLY A 186 13.58 -2.56 0.35
N SER A 187 12.40 -2.29 0.90
CA SER A 187 12.12 -2.49 2.33
C SER A 187 12.27 -3.95 2.73
N MET A 188 11.88 -4.87 1.85
CA MET A 188 12.02 -6.30 2.10
C MET A 188 13.47 -6.76 2.12
N SER A 189 14.40 -6.07 1.44
CA SER A 189 15.83 -6.38 1.53
C SER A 189 16.40 -6.18 2.94
N ILE A 190 15.82 -5.28 3.73
CA ILE A 190 16.22 -5.08 5.12
C ILE A 190 15.82 -6.27 5.98
N PHE A 191 14.59 -6.74 5.84
CA PHE A 191 14.16 -7.96 6.51
C PHE A 191 15.01 -9.16 6.07
N GLY A 192 15.33 -9.24 4.77
CA GLY A 192 16.31 -10.22 4.25
C GLY A 192 17.65 -10.16 4.98
N SER A 193 18.16 -8.96 5.31
CA SER A 193 19.44 -8.80 6.01
C SER A 193 19.45 -9.34 7.45
N TYR A 194 18.29 -9.53 8.06
CA TYR A 194 18.13 -10.14 9.38
C TYR A 194 17.87 -11.65 9.33
N MET A 195 17.57 -12.19 8.14
CA MET A 195 17.26 -13.61 7.98
C MET A 195 18.52 -14.47 8.11
N THR A 196 18.39 -15.57 8.85
CA THR A 196 19.45 -16.58 8.96
C THR A 196 19.54 -17.43 7.69
N ARG A 197 20.66 -18.15 7.51
CA ARG A 197 20.88 -19.03 6.35
C ARG A 197 20.38 -20.46 6.57
N ASP A 198 19.59 -20.69 7.61
CA ASP A 198 19.08 -22.02 7.96
C ASP A 198 17.94 -22.46 7.05
N ARG A 199 17.24 -21.51 6.46
CA ARG A 199 16.06 -21.73 5.61
C ARG A 199 16.23 -21.12 4.23
N LYS A 200 15.67 -21.79 3.22
CA LYS A 200 15.61 -21.32 1.84
C LYS A 200 14.61 -20.18 1.71
N LEU A 201 14.96 -19.13 0.96
CA LEU A 201 14.16 -17.93 0.84
C LEU A 201 12.84 -18.13 0.11
N THR A 202 12.77 -19.09 -0.83
CA THR A 202 11.53 -19.35 -1.58
C THR A 202 10.39 -19.77 -0.65
N GLY A 203 10.67 -20.66 0.33
CA GLY A 203 9.67 -21.07 1.31
C GLY A 203 9.21 -19.93 2.19
N GLU A 204 10.13 -19.08 2.66
CA GLU A 204 9.79 -17.92 3.49
C GLU A 204 8.96 -16.89 2.71
N ALA A 205 9.35 -16.58 1.47
CA ALA A 205 8.58 -15.66 0.62
C ALA A 205 7.18 -16.21 0.28
N ALA A 206 7.06 -17.51 0.03
CA ALA A 206 5.77 -18.14 -0.22
C ALA A 206 4.87 -18.12 1.02
N ASN A 207 5.42 -18.35 2.22
CA ASN A 207 4.69 -18.28 3.47
C ASN A 207 4.17 -16.84 3.73
N ILE A 208 5.00 -15.83 3.50
CA ILE A 208 4.59 -14.43 3.64
C ILE A 208 3.44 -14.13 2.68
N ALA A 209 3.60 -14.44 1.39
CA ALA A 209 2.56 -14.21 0.40
C ALA A 209 1.25 -14.95 0.74
N LEU A 210 1.33 -16.17 1.27
CA LEU A 210 0.17 -16.94 1.70
C LEU A 210 -0.54 -16.28 2.89
N LEU A 211 0.21 -15.80 3.88
CA LEU A 211 -0.35 -15.10 5.04
C LEU A 211 -1.01 -13.78 4.64
N ASP A 212 -0.40 -13.02 3.74
CA ASP A 212 -0.98 -11.77 3.21
C ASP A 212 -2.30 -12.04 2.49
N VAL A 213 -2.34 -13.06 1.63
CA VAL A 213 -3.57 -13.48 0.93
C VAL A 213 -4.63 -13.96 1.93
N LEU A 214 -4.25 -14.72 2.96
CA LEU A 214 -5.16 -15.17 4.00
C LEU A 214 -5.81 -13.99 4.73
N VAL A 215 -5.03 -13.01 5.15
CA VAL A 215 -5.53 -11.80 5.81
C VAL A 215 -6.47 -11.03 4.88
N ALA A 216 -6.11 -10.88 3.61
CA ALA A 216 -6.96 -10.21 2.62
C ALA A 216 -8.30 -10.92 2.42
N ILE A 217 -8.29 -12.27 2.31
CA ILE A 217 -9.51 -13.06 2.20
C ILE A 217 -10.38 -12.91 3.46
N MET A 218 -9.79 -13.00 4.65
CA MET A 218 -10.53 -12.84 5.89
C MET A 218 -11.11 -11.43 6.05
N ALA A 219 -10.39 -10.39 5.62
CA ALA A 219 -10.92 -9.02 5.60
C ALA A 219 -12.15 -8.91 4.68
N GLY A 220 -12.13 -9.53 3.51
CA GLY A 220 -13.30 -9.61 2.63
C GLY A 220 -14.48 -10.37 3.25
N LEU A 221 -14.21 -11.48 3.98
CA LEU A 221 -15.24 -12.22 4.73
C LEU A 221 -15.85 -11.42 5.89
N ILE A 222 -15.14 -10.41 6.40
CA ILE A 222 -15.69 -9.48 7.39
C ILE A 222 -16.59 -8.45 6.71
N ILE A 223 -16.14 -7.87 5.61
CA ILE A 223 -16.74 -6.69 4.98
C ILE A 223 -17.98 -7.04 4.15
N PHE A 224 -17.84 -7.96 3.18
CA PHE A 224 -18.91 -8.21 2.20
C PHE A 224 -20.17 -8.79 2.81
N PRO A 225 -20.13 -9.84 3.66
CA PRO A 225 -21.34 -10.35 4.30
C PRO A 225 -22.04 -9.29 5.16
N ALA A 226 -21.28 -8.44 5.85
CA ALA A 226 -21.84 -7.36 6.66
C ALA A 226 -22.55 -6.31 5.77
N CYS A 227 -21.94 -5.85 4.68
CA CYS A 227 -22.58 -4.93 3.74
C CYS A 227 -23.89 -5.48 3.17
N PHE A 228 -23.89 -6.72 2.69
CA PHE A 228 -25.08 -7.34 2.09
C PHE A 228 -26.18 -7.64 3.13
N ALA A 229 -25.82 -8.02 4.36
CA ALA A 229 -26.78 -8.27 5.44
C ALA A 229 -27.61 -7.02 5.78
N TYR A 230 -27.00 -5.84 5.65
CA TYR A 230 -27.67 -4.55 5.93
C TYR A 230 -28.08 -3.79 4.65
N GLY A 231 -28.02 -4.43 3.49
CA GLY A 231 -28.48 -3.86 2.21
C GLY A 231 -27.67 -2.67 1.73
N VAL A 232 -26.44 -2.53 2.20
CA VAL A 232 -25.51 -1.46 1.81
C VAL A 232 -24.64 -1.94 0.67
N SER A 233 -24.62 -1.19 -0.44
CA SER A 233 -23.73 -1.51 -1.57
C SER A 233 -22.28 -1.30 -1.18
N PRO A 234 -21.37 -2.26 -1.41
CA PRO A 234 -19.96 -2.06 -1.13
C PRO A 234 -19.35 -1.10 -2.14
N ASP A 235 -18.89 0.06 -1.66
CA ASP A 235 -18.12 1.01 -2.44
C ASP A 235 -16.69 0.54 -2.70
N ALA A 236 -15.92 1.33 -3.44
CA ALA A 236 -14.49 1.10 -3.67
C ALA A 236 -13.62 2.13 -2.92
N GLY A 237 -12.40 1.72 -2.60
CA GLY A 237 -11.41 2.60 -2.00
C GLY A 237 -11.72 3.01 -0.56
N PRO A 238 -11.26 4.21 -0.12
CA PRO A 238 -11.47 4.69 1.25
C PRO A 238 -12.94 4.81 1.66
N GLY A 239 -13.85 5.07 0.72
CA GLY A 239 -15.28 5.14 0.96
C GLY A 239 -15.83 3.88 1.61
N LEU A 240 -15.40 2.70 1.19
CA LEU A 240 -15.81 1.43 1.79
C LEU A 240 -15.49 1.37 3.29
N VAL A 241 -14.29 1.78 3.68
CA VAL A 241 -13.83 1.67 5.07
C VAL A 241 -14.38 2.77 5.96
N PHE A 242 -14.42 4.02 5.46
CA PHE A 242 -14.70 5.19 6.30
C PHE A 242 -16.13 5.74 6.17
N LEU A 243 -16.86 5.34 5.14
CA LEU A 243 -18.26 5.77 4.93
C LEU A 243 -19.22 4.57 5.04
N THR A 244 -19.00 3.53 4.24
CA THR A 244 -19.92 2.38 4.17
C THR A 244 -19.93 1.55 5.45
N LEU A 245 -18.76 1.15 5.96
CA LEU A 245 -18.71 0.27 7.13
C LEU A 245 -19.19 0.90 8.44
N PRO A 246 -18.90 2.16 8.78
CA PRO A 246 -19.51 2.78 9.97
C PRO A 246 -21.04 2.79 9.92
N HIS A 247 -21.62 3.02 8.72
CA HIS A 247 -23.07 2.95 8.52
C HIS A 247 -23.62 1.53 8.70
N VAL A 248 -22.88 0.51 8.29
CA VAL A 248 -23.22 -0.89 8.55
C VAL A 248 -23.18 -1.20 10.04
N PHE A 249 -22.13 -0.76 10.75
CA PHE A 249 -22.01 -1.00 12.19
C PHE A 249 -23.10 -0.29 13.00
N GLU A 250 -23.53 0.92 12.60
CA GLU A 250 -24.63 1.62 13.25
C GLU A 250 -25.91 0.78 13.29
N GLN A 251 -26.18 0.02 12.23
CA GLN A 251 -27.37 -0.83 12.13
C GLN A 251 -27.25 -2.18 12.86
N MET A 252 -26.04 -2.55 13.30
CA MET A 252 -25.78 -3.83 13.93
C MET A 252 -26.09 -3.83 15.44
N PRO A 253 -26.59 -4.94 16.01
CA PRO A 253 -26.60 -5.13 17.44
C PRO A 253 -25.18 -5.05 18.00
N PHE A 254 -24.96 -4.23 19.04
CA PHE A 254 -23.62 -3.92 19.59
C PHE A 254 -22.67 -3.28 18.55
N GLY A 255 -23.18 -2.48 17.63
CA GLY A 255 -22.42 -1.89 16.54
C GLY A 255 -21.22 -1.06 16.97
N GLN A 256 -21.34 -0.32 18.08
CA GLN A 256 -20.22 0.40 18.71
C GLN A 256 -19.04 -0.54 19.01
N LEU A 257 -19.30 -1.72 19.59
CA LEU A 257 -18.26 -2.70 19.89
C LEU A 257 -17.62 -3.26 18.62
N TRP A 258 -18.45 -3.69 17.66
CA TRP A 258 -17.95 -4.27 16.41
C TRP A 258 -17.22 -3.25 15.55
N GLY A 259 -17.71 -2.00 15.48
CA GLY A 259 -17.04 -0.90 14.83
C GLY A 259 -15.69 -0.57 15.47
N ALA A 260 -15.64 -0.46 16.80
CA ALA A 260 -14.38 -0.23 17.50
C ALA A 260 -13.38 -1.37 17.28
N LEU A 261 -13.81 -2.63 17.35
CA LEU A 261 -12.94 -3.78 17.06
C LEU A 261 -12.44 -3.79 15.62
N PHE A 262 -13.31 -3.47 14.66
CA PHE A 262 -12.91 -3.37 13.25
C PHE A 262 -11.86 -2.28 13.02
N PHE A 263 -12.08 -1.07 13.51
CA PHE A 263 -11.10 0.00 13.35
C PHE A 263 -9.82 -0.24 14.15
N LEU A 264 -9.89 -0.91 15.30
CA LEU A 264 -8.70 -1.38 16.02
C LEU A 264 -7.90 -2.40 15.20
N PHE A 265 -8.58 -3.33 14.54
CA PHE A 265 -7.97 -4.30 13.63
C PHE A 265 -7.24 -3.57 12.49
N VAL A 266 -7.94 -2.66 11.77
CA VAL A 266 -7.35 -1.91 10.65
C VAL A 266 -6.21 -1.00 11.11
N ALA A 267 -6.37 -0.29 12.24
CA ALA A 267 -5.34 0.57 12.81
C ALA A 267 -4.07 -0.23 13.20
N THR A 268 -4.27 -1.42 13.80
CA THR A 268 -3.15 -2.30 14.17
C THR A 268 -2.41 -2.80 12.93
N ALA A 269 -3.14 -3.19 11.88
CA ALA A 269 -2.56 -3.59 10.60
C ALA A 269 -1.75 -2.45 9.97
N ALA A 270 -2.35 -1.26 9.85
CA ALA A 270 -1.70 -0.10 9.28
C ALA A 270 -0.45 0.34 10.08
N LEU A 271 -0.54 0.38 11.40
CA LEU A 271 0.57 0.79 12.27
C LEU A 271 1.75 -0.19 12.22
N SER A 272 1.49 -1.49 12.07
CA SER A 272 2.56 -2.48 11.90
C SER A 272 3.38 -2.23 10.62
N SER A 273 2.71 -1.86 9.53
CA SER A 273 3.35 -1.47 8.26
C SER A 273 4.15 -0.17 8.39
N VAL A 274 3.61 0.83 9.09
CA VAL A 274 4.33 2.09 9.40
C VAL A 274 5.63 1.80 10.14
N ILE A 275 5.59 0.98 11.19
CA ILE A 275 6.77 0.61 11.97
C ILE A 275 7.81 -0.09 11.09
N ALA A 276 7.39 -0.99 10.21
CA ALA A 276 8.26 -1.72 9.31
C ALA A 276 9.01 -0.79 8.33
N VAL A 277 8.30 0.15 7.71
CA VAL A 277 8.92 1.10 6.77
C VAL A 277 9.75 2.16 7.50
N PHE A 278 9.37 2.60 8.70
CA PHE A 278 10.21 3.47 9.52
C PHE A 278 11.53 2.80 9.90
N GLU A 279 11.51 1.51 10.27
CA GLU A 279 12.74 0.75 10.50
C GLU A 279 13.60 0.70 9.24
N ALA A 280 12.98 0.58 8.06
CA ALA A 280 13.68 0.61 6.79
C ALA A 280 14.41 1.93 6.55
N ILE A 281 13.75 3.06 6.77
CA ILE A 281 14.32 4.40 6.63
C ILE A 281 15.45 4.58 7.65
N LEU A 282 15.24 4.22 8.92
CA LEU A 282 16.24 4.37 9.96
C LEU A 282 17.49 3.50 9.70
N ARG A 283 17.29 2.26 9.27
CA ARG A 283 18.38 1.35 8.95
C ARG A 283 19.18 1.84 7.75
N PHE A 284 18.49 2.37 6.72
CA PHE A 284 19.15 3.02 5.60
C PHE A 284 20.05 4.19 6.09
N ALA A 285 19.51 5.07 6.91
CA ALA A 285 20.23 6.23 7.44
C ALA A 285 21.45 5.81 8.29
N MET A 286 21.30 4.78 9.11
CA MET A 286 22.39 4.24 9.93
C MET A 286 23.51 3.64 9.07
N ASP A 287 23.18 2.86 8.05
CA ASP A 287 24.14 2.19 7.19
C ASP A 287 24.83 3.16 6.21
N GLU A 288 24.10 4.17 5.69
CA GLU A 288 24.66 5.13 4.72
C GLU A 288 25.54 6.19 5.38
N TRP A 289 25.05 6.78 6.48
CA TRP A 289 25.72 7.91 7.12
C TRP A 289 26.49 7.53 8.39
N GLY A 290 26.47 6.27 8.79
CA GLY A 290 27.19 5.80 9.99
C GLY A 290 26.68 6.41 11.30
N ILE A 291 25.43 6.90 11.32
CA ILE A 291 24.84 7.56 12.50
C ILE A 291 24.21 6.55 13.46
N THR A 292 24.13 6.92 14.73
CA THR A 292 23.45 6.09 15.74
C THR A 292 21.93 6.10 15.53
N ARG A 293 21.25 5.05 15.98
CA ARG A 293 19.77 4.93 15.92
C ARG A 293 19.07 6.16 16.50
N LYS A 294 19.54 6.67 17.65
CA LYS A 294 18.96 7.86 18.28
C LYS A 294 19.04 9.08 17.35
N ARG A 295 20.20 9.31 16.71
CA ARG A 295 20.36 10.40 15.73
C ARG A 295 19.52 10.19 14.49
N ALA A 296 19.43 8.95 14.00
CA ALA A 296 18.58 8.62 12.87
C ALA A 296 17.11 8.94 13.16
N VAL A 297 16.57 8.58 14.33
CA VAL A 297 15.20 8.92 14.75
C VAL A 297 15.04 10.44 14.85
N MET A 298 15.97 11.15 15.52
CA MET A 298 15.87 12.61 15.69
C MET A 298 15.87 13.39 14.37
N ILE A 299 16.49 12.85 13.32
CA ILE A 299 16.53 13.49 11.99
C ILE A 299 15.30 13.09 11.17
N ASN A 300 14.99 11.79 11.12
CA ASN A 300 13.98 11.28 10.19
C ASN A 300 12.54 11.53 10.68
N ALA A 301 12.29 11.58 12.00
CA ALA A 301 10.95 11.84 12.51
C ALA A 301 10.44 13.24 12.15
N PRO A 302 11.14 14.35 12.44
CA PRO A 302 10.68 15.67 12.02
C PRO A 302 10.68 15.84 10.50
N LEU A 303 11.63 15.23 9.78
CA LEU A 303 11.66 15.26 8.33
C LEU A 303 10.41 14.61 7.74
N LEU A 304 10.01 13.43 8.24
CA LEU A 304 8.83 12.74 7.75
C LEU A 304 7.55 13.53 8.06
N VAL A 305 7.42 14.07 9.28
CA VAL A 305 6.30 14.92 9.65
C VAL A 305 6.18 16.10 8.69
N LEU A 306 7.28 16.76 8.37
CA LEU A 306 7.30 17.87 7.41
C LEU A 306 6.87 17.41 6.01
N LEU A 307 7.38 16.27 5.55
CA LEU A 307 7.08 15.72 4.25
C LEU A 307 5.64 15.19 4.15
N SER A 308 4.99 14.81 5.25
CA SER A 308 3.58 14.39 5.27
C SER A 308 2.60 15.58 5.30
N MET A 309 3.06 16.81 5.57
CA MET A 309 2.19 17.99 5.60
C MET A 309 1.48 18.28 4.27
N PRO A 310 2.10 18.11 3.08
CA PRO A 310 1.39 18.29 1.81
C PRO A 310 0.16 17.40 1.69
N CYS A 311 0.25 16.11 2.10
CA CYS A 311 -0.90 15.21 2.11
C CYS A 311 -2.00 15.69 3.07
N VAL A 312 -1.64 16.10 4.29
CA VAL A 312 -2.59 16.67 5.26
C VAL A 312 -3.28 17.90 4.70
N LEU A 313 -2.51 18.85 4.14
CA LEU A 313 -3.04 20.10 3.61
C LEU A 313 -3.86 19.91 2.32
N GLY A 314 -3.57 18.84 1.56
CA GLY A 314 -4.27 18.49 0.34
C GLY A 314 -5.77 18.24 0.53
N TYR A 315 -6.19 17.85 1.73
CA TYR A 315 -7.62 17.62 2.04
C TYR A 315 -8.38 18.86 2.52
N ASN A 316 -7.67 19.95 2.83
CA ASN A 316 -8.29 21.14 3.41
C ASN A 316 -7.77 22.43 2.78
N VAL A 317 -6.59 22.93 3.19
CA VAL A 317 -6.06 24.23 2.73
C VAL A 317 -5.75 24.21 1.23
N TRP A 318 -5.33 23.05 0.68
CA TRP A 318 -5.00 22.85 -0.74
C TRP A 318 -6.02 21.96 -1.44
N ALA A 319 -7.27 21.90 -0.96
CA ALA A 319 -8.31 21.05 -1.54
C ALA A 319 -8.58 21.34 -3.03
N ASP A 320 -8.32 22.58 -3.47
CA ASP A 320 -8.44 23.00 -4.88
C ASP A 320 -7.27 22.55 -5.75
N PHE A 321 -6.19 22.03 -5.13
CA PHE A 321 -5.04 21.52 -5.89
C PHE A 321 -5.37 20.16 -6.49
N MET A 322 -5.57 20.13 -7.81
CA MET A 322 -5.89 18.93 -8.55
C MET A 322 -4.98 18.80 -9.78
N VAL A 323 -4.33 17.66 -9.92
CA VAL A 323 -3.54 17.33 -11.10
C VAL A 323 -4.43 16.63 -12.12
N PRO A 324 -4.59 17.19 -13.35
CA PRO A 324 -5.44 16.58 -14.37
C PRO A 324 -5.04 15.13 -14.68
N GLY A 325 -5.99 14.20 -14.58
CA GLY A 325 -5.78 12.79 -14.83
C GLY A 325 -5.13 11.99 -13.70
N ILE A 326 -4.84 12.64 -12.55
CA ILE A 326 -4.27 11.98 -11.36
C ILE A 326 -5.19 12.20 -10.15
N GLY A 327 -5.50 13.46 -9.81
CA GLY A 327 -6.33 13.80 -8.66
C GLY A 327 -5.66 14.76 -7.68
N ASP A 328 -5.98 14.63 -6.40
CA ASP A 328 -5.47 15.42 -5.29
C ASP A 328 -4.00 15.12 -4.94
N VAL A 329 -3.48 15.72 -3.87
CA VAL A 329 -2.09 15.54 -3.41
C VAL A 329 -1.81 14.09 -3.06
N GLN A 330 -2.71 13.42 -2.33
CA GLN A 330 -2.53 12.00 -1.97
C GLN A 330 -2.50 11.12 -3.21
N SER A 331 -3.41 11.34 -4.14
CA SER A 331 -3.46 10.61 -5.41
C SER A 331 -2.18 10.82 -6.22
N LEU A 332 -1.58 12.03 -6.19
CA LEU A 332 -0.30 12.30 -6.84
C LEU A 332 0.85 11.53 -6.16
N GLU A 333 0.91 11.53 -4.83
CA GLU A 333 1.93 10.79 -4.07
C GLU A 333 1.83 9.29 -4.34
N ASP A 334 0.61 8.73 -4.31
CA ASP A 334 0.38 7.32 -4.64
C ASP A 334 0.69 7.01 -6.11
N PHE A 335 0.29 7.86 -7.06
CA PHE A 335 0.61 7.68 -8.48
C PHE A 335 2.12 7.63 -8.71
N VAL A 336 2.90 8.51 -8.11
CA VAL A 336 4.35 8.50 -8.24
C VAL A 336 4.94 7.23 -7.63
N LEU A 337 4.43 6.79 -6.49
CA LEU A 337 4.88 5.55 -5.86
C LEU A 337 4.47 4.32 -6.67
N SER A 338 3.17 4.13 -6.85
CA SER A 338 2.60 2.87 -7.33
C SER A 338 2.80 2.65 -8.82
N ASN A 339 2.72 3.73 -9.63
CA ASN A 339 2.87 3.64 -11.08
C ASN A 339 4.31 3.86 -11.57
N ASN A 340 5.24 4.34 -10.72
CA ASN A 340 6.62 4.59 -11.11
C ASN A 340 7.63 3.88 -10.23
N ILE A 341 7.71 4.21 -8.94
CA ILE A 341 8.80 3.73 -8.08
C ILE A 341 8.72 2.22 -7.87
N LEU A 342 7.54 1.66 -7.59
CA LEU A 342 7.37 0.22 -7.39
C LEU A 342 7.73 -0.57 -8.65
N PRO A 343 7.18 -0.30 -9.84
CA PRO A 343 7.54 -1.04 -11.06
C PRO A 343 9.02 -0.88 -11.42
N ILE A 344 9.58 0.33 -11.36
CA ILE A 344 10.99 0.56 -11.68
C ILE A 344 11.89 -0.18 -10.69
N GLY A 345 11.59 -0.11 -9.40
CA GLY A 345 12.34 -0.81 -8.36
C GLY A 345 12.29 -2.34 -8.52
N CYS A 346 11.11 -2.90 -8.78
CA CYS A 346 10.95 -4.32 -9.10
C CYS A 346 11.79 -4.73 -10.32
N LEU A 347 11.75 -3.93 -11.39
CA LEU A 347 12.55 -4.16 -12.60
C LEU A 347 14.05 -4.16 -12.28
N LEU A 348 14.50 -3.20 -11.45
CA LEU A 348 15.90 -3.10 -11.04
C LEU A 348 16.36 -4.32 -10.26
N PHE A 349 15.58 -4.83 -9.28
CA PHE A 349 15.91 -6.06 -8.56
C PHE A 349 15.98 -7.27 -9.49
N VAL A 350 15.04 -7.40 -10.42
CA VAL A 350 15.04 -8.50 -11.40
C VAL A 350 16.27 -8.41 -12.30
N LEU A 351 16.56 -7.24 -12.86
CA LEU A 351 17.75 -7.07 -13.72
C LEU A 351 19.05 -7.27 -12.96
N PHE A 352 19.15 -6.81 -11.71
CA PHE A 352 20.32 -7.00 -10.87
C PHE A 352 20.59 -8.48 -10.58
N CYS A 353 19.56 -9.26 -10.25
CA CYS A 353 19.69 -10.68 -9.93
C CYS A 353 19.82 -11.57 -11.17
N THR A 354 19.37 -11.14 -12.36
CA THR A 354 19.32 -12.00 -13.55
C THR A 354 20.38 -11.73 -14.60
N THR A 355 20.95 -10.51 -14.62
CA THR A 355 21.89 -10.11 -15.69
C THR A 355 23.36 -10.31 -15.28
N LYS A 356 24.23 -10.49 -16.28
CA LYS A 356 25.69 -10.58 -16.06
C LYS A 356 26.31 -9.25 -15.61
N ARG A 357 25.62 -8.10 -15.87
CA ARG A 357 26.06 -6.78 -15.43
C ARG A 357 25.62 -6.45 -14.00
N GLY A 358 24.76 -7.27 -13.40
CA GLY A 358 24.36 -7.21 -12.01
C GLY A 358 25.04 -8.31 -11.18
N TRP A 359 24.42 -8.68 -10.05
CA TRP A 359 24.88 -9.76 -9.17
C TRP A 359 24.87 -11.13 -9.87
N GLY A 360 23.89 -11.35 -10.75
CA GLY A 360 23.81 -12.48 -11.64
C GLY A 360 23.04 -13.67 -11.07
N TRP A 361 22.46 -14.46 -11.99
CA TRP A 361 21.57 -15.58 -11.67
C TRP A 361 22.19 -16.66 -10.79
N ALA A 362 23.45 -17.04 -11.06
CA ALA A 362 24.11 -18.13 -10.32
C ALA A 362 24.27 -17.79 -8.84
N LYS A 363 24.75 -16.59 -8.53
CA LYS A 363 24.95 -16.11 -7.15
C LYS A 363 23.60 -15.90 -6.44
N PHE A 364 22.59 -15.41 -7.18
CA PHE A 364 21.24 -15.27 -6.65
C PHE A 364 20.67 -16.62 -6.20
N ILE A 365 20.73 -17.66 -7.06
CA ILE A 365 20.22 -18.99 -6.74
C ILE A 365 21.01 -19.64 -5.61
N GLU A 366 22.34 -19.52 -5.63
CA GLU A 366 23.18 -20.02 -4.54
C GLU A 366 22.74 -19.47 -3.17
N GLU A 367 22.44 -18.16 -3.10
CA GLU A 367 21.96 -17.57 -1.85
C GLU A 367 20.50 -17.94 -1.58
N ALA A 368 19.60 -17.88 -2.55
CA ALA A 368 18.18 -18.18 -2.38
C ALA A 368 17.94 -19.61 -1.88
N ASP A 369 18.70 -20.57 -2.38
CA ASP A 369 18.59 -21.98 -2.06
C ASP A 369 19.47 -22.43 -0.88
N ARG A 370 20.14 -21.50 -0.22
CA ARG A 370 20.95 -21.82 0.95
C ARG A 370 20.07 -22.13 2.16
N GLY A 371 20.30 -23.29 2.79
CA GLY A 371 19.53 -23.77 3.93
C GLY A 371 18.55 -24.90 3.57
N LYS A 372 17.60 -25.17 4.48
CA LYS A 372 16.57 -26.21 4.34
C LYS A 372 15.24 -25.61 3.85
N GLY A 373 14.49 -26.36 3.04
CA GLY A 373 13.14 -25.96 2.59
C GLY A 373 12.95 -26.01 1.07
N VAL A 374 12.02 -25.23 0.54
CA VAL A 374 11.63 -25.23 -0.86
C VAL A 374 12.67 -24.49 -1.70
N SER A 375 13.22 -25.15 -2.71
CA SER A 375 14.17 -24.55 -3.66
C SER A 375 13.45 -23.64 -4.64
N PHE A 376 14.20 -22.67 -5.17
CA PHE A 376 13.71 -21.85 -6.26
C PHE A 376 13.53 -22.71 -7.52
N PRO A 377 12.32 -22.70 -8.15
CA PRO A 377 12.03 -23.65 -9.23
C PRO A 377 12.86 -23.34 -10.47
N ALA A 378 13.56 -24.36 -10.99
CA ALA A 378 14.47 -24.21 -12.14
C ALA A 378 13.76 -23.70 -13.41
N TRP A 379 12.49 -24.08 -13.62
CA TRP A 379 11.68 -23.63 -14.76
C TRP A 379 11.40 -22.12 -14.72
N ALA A 380 11.38 -21.53 -13.52
CA ALA A 380 11.10 -20.10 -13.36
C ALA A 380 12.23 -19.21 -13.89
N ARG A 381 13.40 -19.74 -14.22
CA ARG A 381 14.53 -18.94 -14.71
C ARG A 381 14.18 -18.10 -15.95
N LEU A 382 13.58 -18.71 -16.95
CA LEU A 382 13.19 -18.01 -18.19
C LEU A 382 12.05 -17.02 -17.93
N TRP A 383 11.08 -17.44 -17.12
CA TRP A 383 9.98 -16.59 -16.71
C TRP A 383 10.46 -15.34 -15.98
N VAL A 384 11.32 -15.49 -14.97
CA VAL A 384 11.84 -14.37 -14.17
C VAL A 384 12.76 -13.47 -15.01
N LYS A 385 13.53 -14.05 -15.94
CA LYS A 385 14.46 -13.27 -16.77
C LYS A 385 13.78 -12.45 -17.84
N TYR A 386 12.68 -12.92 -18.42
CA TYR A 386 12.01 -12.27 -19.56
C TYR A 386 10.54 -11.96 -19.29
N GLY A 387 9.77 -12.89 -18.72
CA GLY A 387 8.35 -12.73 -18.47
C GLY A 387 8.06 -11.67 -17.41
N VAL A 388 8.74 -11.74 -16.26
CA VAL A 388 8.54 -10.76 -15.18
C VAL A 388 8.90 -9.33 -15.62
N PRO A 389 10.06 -9.06 -16.25
CA PRO A 389 10.33 -7.72 -16.78
C PRO A 389 9.31 -7.23 -17.81
N ALA A 390 8.86 -8.11 -18.73
CA ALA A 390 7.85 -7.75 -19.70
C ALA A 390 6.51 -7.35 -19.03
N LEU A 391 6.08 -8.12 -18.03
CA LEU A 391 4.88 -7.80 -17.25
C LEU A 391 5.02 -6.48 -16.48
N ILE A 392 6.17 -6.25 -15.84
CA ILE A 392 6.42 -4.98 -15.13
C ILE A 392 6.35 -3.80 -16.09
N LEU A 393 6.93 -3.93 -17.29
CA LEU A 393 6.85 -2.88 -18.30
C LEU A 393 5.41 -2.65 -18.78
N ILE A 394 4.61 -3.70 -18.93
CA ILE A 394 3.18 -3.58 -19.25
C ILE A 394 2.46 -2.82 -18.13
N VAL A 395 2.67 -3.18 -16.87
CA VAL A 395 2.09 -2.47 -15.72
C VAL A 395 2.48 -1.00 -15.74
N PHE A 396 3.76 -0.72 -15.95
CA PHE A 396 4.25 0.66 -16.02
C PHE A 396 3.57 1.47 -17.13
N VAL A 397 3.49 0.92 -18.34
CA VAL A 397 2.86 1.60 -19.48
C VAL A 397 1.36 1.76 -19.26
N CYS A 398 0.66 0.70 -18.82
CA CYS A 398 -0.78 0.75 -18.54
C CYS A 398 -1.13 1.76 -17.43
N GLY A 399 -0.28 1.94 -16.43
CA GLY A 399 -0.47 2.93 -15.38
C GLY A 399 -0.42 4.38 -15.88
N TRP A 400 0.33 4.63 -16.96
CA TRP A 400 0.43 5.96 -17.56
C TRP A 400 -0.64 6.25 -18.61
N LEU A 401 -1.23 5.23 -19.23
CA LEU A 401 -2.17 5.42 -20.35
C LEU A 401 -3.36 6.33 -20.01
N PRO A 402 -4.08 6.20 -18.88
CA PRO A 402 -5.20 7.07 -18.54
C PRO A 402 -4.76 8.53 -18.39
N THR A 403 -3.66 8.76 -17.67
CA THR A 403 -3.11 10.10 -17.44
C THR A 403 -2.67 10.76 -18.77
N LEU A 404 -1.99 10.00 -19.63
CA LEU A 404 -1.57 10.49 -20.94
C LEU A 404 -2.77 10.85 -21.84
N GLN A 405 -3.84 10.04 -21.82
CA GLN A 405 -5.07 10.33 -22.58
C GLN A 405 -5.69 11.64 -22.12
N VAL A 406 -5.78 11.89 -20.82
CA VAL A 406 -6.29 13.15 -20.27
C VAL A 406 -5.39 14.31 -20.66
N TRP A 407 -4.07 14.20 -20.55
CA TRP A 407 -3.13 15.27 -20.92
C TRP A 407 -3.13 15.57 -22.42
N LEU A 408 -3.24 14.55 -23.27
CA LEU A 408 -3.37 14.73 -24.70
C LEU A 408 -4.70 15.43 -25.05
N ALA A 409 -5.82 14.99 -24.45
CA ALA A 409 -7.11 15.65 -24.63
C ALA A 409 -7.05 17.12 -24.22
N TYR A 410 -6.40 17.44 -23.11
CA TYR A 410 -6.20 18.81 -22.63
C TYR A 410 -5.38 19.64 -23.61
N ARG A 411 -4.32 19.07 -24.19
CA ARG A 411 -3.45 19.74 -25.15
C ARG A 411 -4.12 19.95 -26.52
N PHE A 412 -4.91 18.98 -26.99
CA PHE A 412 -5.62 19.06 -28.28
C PHE A 412 -6.93 19.86 -28.20
N ALA A 413 -7.56 19.94 -27.03
CA ALA A 413 -8.73 20.82 -26.82
C ALA A 413 -8.38 22.32 -26.84
N GLY A 414 -7.13 22.64 -27.17
CA GLY A 414 -6.59 23.99 -27.24
C GLY A 414 -6.57 24.64 -25.88
N GLY A 415 -5.43 24.67 -25.23
CA GLY A 415 -5.20 25.45 -24.02
C GLY A 415 -5.43 26.94 -24.28
N ARG A 416 -6.66 27.35 -24.44
CA ARG A 416 -7.10 28.72 -24.26
C ARG A 416 -7.20 28.94 -22.75
N LEU A 417 -6.07 29.24 -22.14
CA LEU A 417 -6.02 30.15 -21.02
C LEU A 417 -6.42 31.51 -21.60
N GLY A 418 -7.72 31.68 -21.82
CA GLY A 418 -8.32 32.95 -22.15
C GLY A 418 -8.44 33.77 -20.88
N ASP A 419 -7.91 34.97 -20.96
CA ASP A 419 -8.06 36.04 -19.99
C ASP A 419 -9.41 36.06 -19.24
N GLY A 420 -9.35 36.12 -17.92
CA GLY A 420 -10.35 36.71 -17.06
C GLY A 420 -11.76 36.11 -17.14
N GLY A 421 -12.00 34.94 -16.55
CA GLY A 421 -13.36 34.44 -16.42
C GLY A 421 -13.39 33.11 -15.68
N HIS A 422 -14.25 33.02 -14.65
CA HIS A 422 -14.53 31.84 -13.85
C HIS A 422 -14.39 30.54 -14.65
N CYS A 423 -13.54 29.61 -14.20
CA CYS A 423 -13.48 28.25 -14.69
C CYS A 423 -14.84 27.57 -14.50
N SER A 424 -15.67 27.61 -15.54
CA SER A 424 -16.75 26.63 -15.67
C SER A 424 -16.10 25.28 -15.96
N PRO A 425 -16.41 24.20 -15.21
CA PRO A 425 -15.92 22.89 -15.52
C PRO A 425 -16.38 22.53 -16.94
N LEU A 426 -15.44 22.35 -17.86
CA LEU A 426 -15.72 21.85 -19.21
C LEU A 426 -16.51 20.53 -19.04
N ARG A 427 -17.77 20.52 -19.46
CA ARG A 427 -18.55 19.29 -19.63
C ARG A 427 -17.86 18.44 -20.70
N ILE A 428 -16.92 17.62 -20.27
CA ILE A 428 -16.46 16.48 -21.05
C ILE A 428 -17.68 15.60 -21.25
N PRO A 429 -18.00 15.14 -22.49
CA PRO A 429 -19.10 14.20 -22.67
C PRO A 429 -18.89 13.02 -21.74
N VAL A 430 -19.89 12.75 -20.89
CA VAL A 430 -19.87 11.75 -19.84
C VAL A 430 -19.43 10.36 -20.36
N SER A 431 -19.55 10.10 -21.65
CA SER A 431 -19.10 8.87 -22.32
C SER A 431 -17.58 8.67 -22.42
N LEU A 432 -16.76 9.74 -22.36
CA LEU A 432 -15.29 9.65 -22.42
C LEU A 432 -14.67 9.79 -21.01
N ALA A 433 -15.24 10.62 -20.14
CA ALA A 433 -14.80 10.76 -18.75
C ALA A 433 -15.15 9.54 -17.90
N ALA A 434 -16.29 8.90 -18.16
CA ALA A 434 -16.71 7.69 -17.45
C ALA A 434 -15.87 6.45 -17.75
N ARG A 435 -15.11 6.42 -18.84
CA ARG A 435 -14.24 5.29 -19.19
C ARG A 435 -12.84 5.33 -18.56
N GLY A 436 -12.41 6.48 -18.06
CA GLY A 436 -11.06 6.64 -17.47
C GLY A 436 -11.03 6.96 -15.97
N ALA A 437 -12.13 7.48 -15.40
CA ALA A 437 -12.14 8.05 -14.05
C ALA A 437 -12.75 7.15 -12.95
N ARG A 438 -13.21 5.94 -13.28
CA ARG A 438 -13.77 5.01 -12.29
C ARG A 438 -12.77 4.08 -11.63
N THR A 439 -11.46 4.26 -11.87
CA THR A 439 -10.39 3.53 -11.18
C THR A 439 -9.60 4.37 -10.19
N SER A 440 -9.96 5.65 -10.01
CA SER A 440 -9.40 6.53 -8.98
C SER A 440 -10.58 7.23 -8.31
N ALA A 441 -10.71 7.03 -7.00
CA ALA A 441 -11.80 7.55 -6.18
C ALA A 441 -12.01 9.05 -6.38
N ALA A 442 -12.96 9.42 -7.25
CA ALA A 442 -13.53 10.75 -7.24
C ALA A 442 -14.72 10.72 -6.27
N CYS A 443 -14.55 11.33 -5.11
CA CYS A 443 -15.63 11.73 -4.23
C CYS A 443 -16.51 12.76 -4.97
N PRO A 444 -17.82 12.54 -5.20
CA PRO A 444 -18.71 13.60 -5.60
C PRO A 444 -19.22 14.30 -4.34
N LEU A 445 -18.60 15.41 -3.98
CA LEU A 445 -19.22 16.41 -3.12
C LEU A 445 -19.62 17.57 -4.01
N ALA A 446 -20.89 17.67 -4.34
CA ALA A 446 -21.59 18.91 -4.67
C ALA A 446 -23.11 18.67 -4.55
N PRO A 447 -23.90 19.73 -4.20
CA PRO A 447 -24.93 19.84 -3.19
C PRO A 447 -26.17 19.01 -3.46
#